data_45a0c02a786b1fa9d8796ed60ee662d5
#
_entry.id   45a0c02a786b1fa9d8796ed60ee662d5
#
_cell.length_a   1.000
_cell.length_b   1.000
_cell.length_c   1.000
_cell.angle_alpha   90.00
_cell.angle_beta   90.00
_cell.angle_gamma   90.00
#
_symmetry.space_group_name_H-M   'P 1'
#
loop_
_entity.id
_entity.type
_entity.pdbx_description
1 polymer ?
#
loop_
_entity_poly.entity_id
_entity_poly.type
_entity_poly.pdbx_seq_one_letter_code
_entity_poly.pdbx_strand_id
1 'polypeptide(L)'
;QHEIKVIVYRKNKTKKQMYEAALDQLCRLIAEWRDGCTCVLADVDGKACSIVPNWGHVIPQGGSAFLVYEPSNWFRQCSAHNIIHDKVNPLIYTEWYAATWGRQALQMLKQAQIDNRNHGLNEMDLWNKLIELSDLYDLRHGFSSSSIAEKVEAGFYGTIIREALIKEGKI
;
A
#
# COMPACT_ATOMS: atom_id res chain seq x y z
N GLN A 1 -14.12 -1.82 -39.21
CA GLN A 1 -13.92 -2.46 -37.89
C GLN A 1 -12.41 -2.66 -37.72
N HIS A 2 -11.77 -1.81 -36.90
CA HIS A 2 -10.38 -1.98 -36.52
C HIS A 2 -10.33 -2.80 -35.24
N GLU A 3 -9.91 -4.06 -35.34
CA GLU A 3 -9.57 -4.88 -34.17
C GLU A 3 -8.34 -4.26 -33.49
N ILE A 4 -8.54 -3.71 -32.29
CA ILE A 4 -7.44 -3.33 -31.41
C ILE A 4 -6.87 -4.63 -30.84
N LYS A 5 -5.78 -5.13 -31.43
CA LYS A 5 -4.98 -6.21 -30.83
C LYS A 5 -4.33 -5.66 -29.57
N VAL A 6 -4.93 -5.94 -28.42
CA VAL A 6 -4.29 -5.74 -27.12
C VAL A 6 -3.12 -6.73 -27.03
N ILE A 7 -1.92 -6.28 -27.32
CA ILE A 7 -0.70 -7.07 -27.09
C ILE A 7 -0.47 -7.08 -25.58
N VAL A 8 -1.00 -8.11 -24.92
CA VAL A 8 -0.69 -8.39 -23.52
C VAL A 8 0.75 -8.89 -23.45
N TYR A 9 1.70 -7.99 -23.23
CA TYR A 9 3.04 -8.36 -22.82
C TYR A 9 2.98 -9.00 -21.44
N ARG A 10 2.73 -10.31 -21.37
CA ARG A 10 3.01 -11.10 -20.17
C ARG A 10 4.53 -11.23 -20.04
N LYS A 11 5.20 -10.22 -19.50
CA LYS A 11 6.54 -10.42 -18.94
C LYS A 11 6.39 -11.50 -17.88
N ASN A 12 7.12 -12.61 -18.02
CA ASN A 12 7.21 -13.62 -16.95
C ASN A 12 7.80 -12.93 -15.71
N LYS A 13 6.93 -12.57 -14.76
CA LYS A 13 7.34 -11.98 -13.49
C LYS A 13 8.02 -13.05 -12.65
N THR A 14 9.08 -12.69 -11.93
CA THR A 14 9.66 -13.55 -10.89
C THR A 14 8.66 -13.68 -9.72
N LYS A 15 8.81 -14.72 -8.88
CA LYS A 15 7.99 -14.86 -7.66
C LYS A 15 8.03 -13.60 -6.80
N LYS A 16 9.22 -13.04 -6.60
CA LYS A 16 9.41 -11.77 -5.88
C LYS A 16 8.53 -10.65 -6.46
N GLN A 17 8.58 -10.43 -7.77
CA GLN A 17 7.79 -9.40 -8.44
C GLN A 17 6.27 -9.66 -8.35
N MET A 18 5.87 -10.93 -8.29
CA MET A 18 4.45 -11.29 -8.08
C MET A 18 4.01 -10.93 -6.66
N TYR A 19 4.80 -11.24 -5.65
CA TYR A 19 4.48 -10.89 -4.26
C TYR A 19 4.48 -9.38 -4.03
N GLU A 20 5.45 -8.65 -4.58
CA GLU A 20 5.48 -7.18 -4.53
C GLU A 20 4.21 -6.58 -5.14
N ALA A 21 3.82 -7.04 -6.34
CA ALA A 21 2.60 -6.54 -6.99
C ALA A 21 1.32 -6.87 -6.20
N ALA A 22 1.27 -8.04 -5.57
CA ALA A 22 0.17 -8.45 -4.72
C ALA A 22 0.09 -7.60 -3.44
N LEU A 23 1.23 -7.36 -2.80
CA LEU A 23 1.33 -6.51 -1.62
C LEU A 23 0.94 -5.06 -1.93
N ASP A 24 1.42 -4.49 -3.04
CA ASP A 24 1.04 -3.15 -3.48
C ASP A 24 -0.48 -3.00 -3.61
N GLN A 25 -1.12 -4.00 -4.19
CA GLN A 25 -2.57 -3.98 -4.35
C GLN A 25 -3.28 -4.13 -3.01
N LEU A 26 -2.85 -5.06 -2.16
CA LEU A 26 -3.43 -5.29 -0.84
C LEU A 26 -3.28 -4.07 0.08
N CYS A 27 -2.11 -3.41 0.08
CA CYS A 27 -1.89 -2.18 0.83
C CYS A 27 -2.84 -1.05 0.38
N ARG A 28 -3.08 -0.91 -0.92
CA ARG A 28 -4.05 0.07 -1.46
C ARG A 28 -5.46 -0.20 -0.95
N LEU A 29 -5.88 -1.46 -0.93
CA LEU A 29 -7.21 -1.85 -0.45
C LEU A 29 -7.34 -1.64 1.05
N ILE A 30 -6.33 -2.00 1.82
CA ILE A 30 -6.32 -1.77 3.27
C ILE A 30 -6.34 -0.27 3.57
N ALA A 31 -5.55 0.55 2.84
CA ALA A 31 -5.57 1.99 2.99
C ALA A 31 -6.95 2.57 2.67
N GLU A 32 -7.59 2.14 1.59
CA GLU A 32 -8.94 2.57 1.23
C GLU A 32 -9.97 2.20 2.28
N TRP A 33 -9.90 0.97 2.76
CA TRP A 33 -10.79 0.49 3.82
C TRP A 33 -10.58 1.22 5.15
N ARG A 34 -9.32 1.45 5.57
CA ARG A 34 -8.97 2.06 6.85
C ARG A 34 -9.18 3.58 6.85
N ASP A 35 -8.74 4.23 5.80
CA ASP A 35 -8.65 5.70 5.71
C ASP A 35 -9.84 6.31 4.92
N GLY A 36 -10.67 5.47 4.30
CA GLY A 36 -11.80 5.90 3.46
C GLY A 36 -11.38 6.35 2.07
N CYS A 37 -12.25 7.09 1.39
CA CYS A 37 -12.06 7.53 0.00
C CYS A 37 -11.33 8.88 -0.13
N THR A 38 -10.95 9.51 0.99
CA THR A 38 -10.32 10.83 1.01
C THR A 38 -8.82 10.75 1.28
N CYS A 39 -8.08 11.74 0.81
CA CYS A 39 -6.68 11.91 1.13
C CYS A 39 -6.53 12.34 2.60
N VAL A 40 -5.66 11.70 3.36
CA VAL A 40 -5.41 12.06 4.77
C VAL A 40 -4.82 13.46 4.94
N LEU A 41 -4.28 14.05 3.87
CA LEU A 41 -3.74 15.42 3.86
C LEU A 41 -4.69 16.45 3.23
N ALA A 42 -5.97 16.09 3.01
CA ALA A 42 -6.90 16.93 2.26
C ALA A 42 -7.00 18.36 2.79
N ASP A 43 -6.99 18.56 4.09
CA ASP A 43 -7.18 19.86 4.74
C ASP A 43 -5.92 20.36 5.48
N VAL A 44 -4.77 19.73 5.23
CA VAL A 44 -3.56 19.99 6.05
C VAL A 44 -2.77 21.18 5.54
N ASP A 45 -2.68 21.36 4.22
CA ASP A 45 -1.84 22.40 3.61
C ASP A 45 -2.64 23.42 2.77
N GLY A 46 -3.95 23.32 2.78
CA GLY A 46 -4.87 24.19 2.01
C GLY A 46 -4.82 23.97 0.49
N LYS A 47 -4.17 22.92 0.02
CA LYS A 47 -4.07 22.59 -1.40
C LYS A 47 -5.13 21.59 -1.82
N ALA A 48 -5.60 21.75 -3.06
CA ALA A 48 -6.59 20.86 -3.63
C ALA A 48 -6.02 19.44 -3.83
N CYS A 49 -6.81 18.44 -3.45
CA CYS A 49 -6.53 17.04 -3.75
C CYS A 49 -6.71 16.76 -5.24
N SER A 50 -5.86 15.91 -5.79
CA SER A 50 -6.11 15.27 -7.08
C SER A 50 -7.11 14.12 -6.93
N ILE A 51 -7.79 13.79 -8.04
CA ILE A 51 -8.82 12.73 -8.07
C ILE A 51 -8.17 11.33 -7.92
N VAL A 52 -6.91 11.18 -8.29
CA VAL A 52 -6.24 9.86 -8.33
C VAL A 52 -5.79 9.44 -6.93
N PRO A 53 -6.45 8.43 -6.35
CA PRO A 53 -6.04 7.90 -5.05
C PRO A 53 -4.73 7.12 -5.16
N ASN A 54 -3.93 7.23 -4.12
CA ASN A 54 -2.70 6.46 -3.96
C ASN A 54 -2.55 6.05 -2.50
N TRP A 55 -1.51 5.29 -2.19
CA TRP A 55 -1.03 5.06 -0.84
C TRP A 55 0.34 5.73 -0.71
N GLY A 56 0.48 6.62 0.24
CA GLY A 56 1.71 7.38 0.46
C GLY A 56 2.41 6.91 1.73
N HIS A 57 3.73 6.94 1.74
CA HIS A 57 4.56 6.49 2.87
C HIS A 57 5.02 7.67 3.71
N VAL A 58 4.90 7.57 5.03
CA VAL A 58 5.44 8.54 5.99
C VAL A 58 6.97 8.55 5.92
N ILE A 59 7.57 7.38 5.96
CA ILE A 59 8.98 7.16 5.61
C ILE A 59 9.02 6.68 4.16
N PRO A 60 9.62 7.44 3.24
CA PRO A 60 9.64 7.09 1.82
C PRO A 60 10.19 5.70 1.53
N GLN A 61 9.70 5.07 0.47
CA GLN A 61 10.12 3.71 0.08
C GLN A 61 11.63 3.56 -0.09
N GLY A 62 12.30 4.57 -0.64
CA GLY A 62 13.76 4.60 -0.77
C GLY A 62 14.50 4.67 0.57
N GLY A 63 13.82 4.98 1.67
CA GLY A 63 14.41 5.09 3.00
C GLY A 63 14.51 3.77 3.76
N SER A 64 13.65 2.79 3.45
CA SER A 64 13.68 1.47 4.10
C SER A 64 12.78 0.48 3.35
N ALA A 65 13.36 -0.57 2.79
CA ALA A 65 12.61 -1.66 2.18
C ALA A 65 11.69 -2.36 3.19
N PHE A 66 12.13 -2.50 4.43
CA PHE A 66 11.35 -3.10 5.52
C PHE A 66 10.03 -2.38 5.79
N LEU A 67 10.02 -1.04 5.70
CA LEU A 67 8.84 -0.23 6.01
C LEU A 67 7.87 -0.07 4.84
N VAL A 68 8.21 -0.55 3.64
CA VAL A 68 7.34 -0.39 2.46
C VAL A 68 5.95 -0.97 2.70
N TYR A 69 5.88 -2.15 3.30
CA TYR A 69 4.61 -2.84 3.54
C TYR A 69 4.16 -2.80 5.01
N GLU A 70 4.75 -1.92 5.82
CA GLU A 70 4.38 -1.75 7.23
C GLU A 70 3.13 -0.85 7.35
N PRO A 71 1.98 -1.36 7.88
CA PRO A 71 0.71 -0.62 7.89
C PRO A 71 0.78 0.73 8.62
N SER A 72 1.66 0.87 9.60
CA SER A 72 1.88 2.14 10.32
C SER A 72 2.63 3.18 9.49
N ASN A 73 3.24 2.79 8.37
CA ASN A 73 4.06 3.67 7.53
C ASN A 73 3.31 4.24 6.32
N TRP A 74 2.12 3.80 5.99
CA TRP A 74 1.43 4.27 4.79
C TRP A 74 -0.05 4.51 5.02
N PHE A 75 -0.57 5.55 4.34
CA PHE A 75 -1.96 5.99 4.44
C PHE A 75 -2.47 6.42 3.07
N ARG A 76 -3.81 6.54 2.95
CA ARG A 76 -4.42 6.98 1.71
C ARG A 76 -4.06 8.43 1.41
N GLN A 77 -3.44 8.64 0.26
CA GLN A 77 -2.96 9.94 -0.18
C GLN A 77 -3.30 10.15 -1.65
N CYS A 78 -3.64 11.36 -2.04
CA CYS A 78 -3.82 11.66 -3.44
C CYS A 78 -2.46 11.88 -4.14
N SER A 79 -2.43 11.74 -5.46
CA SER A 79 -1.18 11.88 -6.22
C SER A 79 -0.56 13.26 -6.09
N ALA A 80 -1.36 14.32 -5.99
CA ALA A 80 -0.85 15.68 -5.80
C ALA A 80 -0.10 15.82 -4.47
N HIS A 81 -0.70 15.37 -3.35
CA HIS A 81 -0.05 15.44 -2.04
C HIS A 81 1.14 14.48 -1.93
N ASN A 82 1.10 13.32 -2.58
CA ASN A 82 2.24 12.42 -2.62
C ASN A 82 3.46 13.06 -3.30
N ILE A 83 3.25 13.78 -4.41
CA ILE A 83 4.31 14.52 -5.10
C ILE A 83 4.80 15.71 -4.26
N ILE A 84 3.88 16.45 -3.63
CA ILE A 84 4.24 17.59 -2.77
C ILE A 84 5.06 17.13 -1.57
N HIS A 85 4.64 16.05 -0.91
CA HIS A 85 5.35 15.43 0.18
C HIS A 85 6.78 15.07 -0.22
N ASP A 86 6.97 14.41 -1.35
CA ASP A 86 8.29 13.93 -1.76
C ASP A 86 9.25 15.08 -2.19
N LYS A 87 8.72 16.11 -2.87
CA LYS A 87 9.55 17.07 -3.59
C LYS A 87 9.51 18.50 -3.07
N VAL A 88 8.43 18.91 -2.45
CA VAL A 88 8.19 20.33 -2.09
C VAL A 88 8.23 20.54 -0.58
N ASN A 89 7.52 19.71 0.17
CA ASN A 89 7.44 19.80 1.62
C ASN A 89 7.46 18.40 2.26
N PRO A 90 8.66 17.83 2.45
CA PRO A 90 8.79 16.48 3.02
C PRO A 90 8.35 16.39 4.49
N LEU A 91 8.19 17.53 5.17
CA LEU A 91 7.77 17.54 6.58
C LEU A 91 6.26 17.44 6.78
N ILE A 92 5.45 17.85 5.81
CA ILE A 92 4.00 17.93 5.97
C ILE A 92 3.39 16.59 6.41
N TYR A 93 3.86 15.50 5.84
CA TYR A 93 3.33 14.17 6.13
C TYR A 93 3.78 13.68 7.51
N THR A 94 5.04 13.92 7.88
CA THR A 94 5.55 13.56 9.20
C THR A 94 4.92 14.41 10.29
N GLU A 95 4.64 15.68 10.04
CA GLU A 95 3.93 16.56 10.97
C GLU A 95 2.47 16.13 11.15
N TRP A 96 1.76 15.83 10.05
CA TRP A 96 0.43 15.25 10.11
C TRP A 96 0.41 13.94 10.91
N TYR A 97 1.36 13.03 10.62
CA TYR A 97 1.47 11.76 11.33
C TYR A 97 1.69 11.96 12.84
N ALA A 98 2.62 12.85 13.20
CA ALA A 98 2.90 13.17 14.60
C ALA A 98 1.70 13.83 15.31
N ALA A 99 0.94 14.67 14.61
CA ALA A 99 -0.27 15.28 15.14
C ALA A 99 -1.41 14.26 15.35
N THR A 100 -1.52 13.27 14.45
CA THR A 100 -2.61 12.27 14.46
C THR A 100 -2.32 11.11 15.40
N TRP A 101 -1.10 10.58 15.38
CA TRP A 101 -0.71 9.34 16.07
C TRP A 101 0.25 9.58 17.24
N GLY A 102 0.73 10.81 17.40
CA GLY A 102 1.66 11.19 18.44
C GLY A 102 3.12 11.15 18.00
N ARG A 103 3.94 12.00 18.63
CA ARG A 103 5.39 12.09 18.34
C ARG A 103 6.12 10.78 18.66
N GLN A 104 5.67 10.05 19.66
CA GLN A 104 6.27 8.77 20.03
C GLN A 104 6.11 7.74 18.91
N ALA A 105 4.92 7.64 18.29
CA ALA A 105 4.68 6.76 17.16
C ALA A 105 5.59 7.10 15.97
N LEU A 106 5.78 8.39 15.66
CA LEU A 106 6.72 8.83 14.63
C LEU A 106 8.17 8.46 14.98
N GLN A 107 8.58 8.59 16.25
CA GLN A 107 9.91 8.20 16.70
C GLN A 107 10.13 6.69 16.56
N MET A 108 9.15 5.87 16.92
CA MET A 108 9.22 4.41 16.75
C MET A 108 9.36 4.04 15.26
N LEU A 109 8.63 4.70 14.37
CA LEU A 109 8.73 4.47 12.94
C LEU A 109 10.12 4.85 12.38
N LYS A 110 10.67 5.99 12.82
CA LYS A 110 12.03 6.41 12.47
C LYS A 110 13.10 5.47 13.04
N GLN A 111 12.91 4.97 14.26
CA GLN A 111 13.82 4.00 14.84
C GLN A 111 13.80 2.68 14.06
N ALA A 112 12.61 2.19 13.69
CA ALA A 112 12.48 1.02 12.84
C ALA A 112 13.18 1.19 11.48
N GLN A 113 13.16 2.40 10.90
CA GLN A 113 13.95 2.71 9.71
C GLN A 113 15.45 2.55 9.93
N ILE A 114 15.95 3.06 11.06
CA ILE A 114 17.39 2.98 11.42
C ILE A 114 17.80 1.54 11.63
N ASP A 115 17.03 0.80 12.43
CA ASP A 115 17.34 -0.58 12.82
C ASP A 115 17.33 -1.52 11.61
N ASN A 116 16.51 -1.23 10.59
CA ASN A 116 16.35 -2.04 9.39
C ASN A 116 16.93 -1.40 8.13
N ARG A 117 17.86 -0.46 8.26
CA ARG A 117 18.43 0.30 7.12
C ARG A 117 18.98 -0.60 6.02
N ASN A 118 19.63 -1.70 6.39
CA ASN A 118 20.27 -2.65 5.47
C ASN A 118 19.45 -3.92 5.24
N HIS A 119 18.23 -3.97 5.78
CA HIS A 119 17.36 -5.13 5.62
C HIS A 119 16.57 -5.03 4.32
N GLY A 120 17.02 -5.75 3.29
CA GLY A 120 16.27 -5.94 2.06
C GLY A 120 15.24 -7.06 2.24
N LEU A 121 14.05 -6.90 1.63
CA LEU A 121 13.03 -7.95 1.66
C LEU A 121 13.37 -9.06 0.65
N ASN A 122 13.50 -10.28 1.13
CA ASN A 122 13.61 -11.48 0.31
C ASN A 122 12.21 -12.06 -0.01
N GLU A 123 12.13 -13.14 -0.77
CA GLU A 123 10.84 -13.76 -1.16
C GLU A 123 10.04 -14.25 0.05
N MET A 124 10.72 -14.81 1.07
CA MET A 124 10.05 -15.29 2.27
C MET A 124 9.50 -14.15 3.12
N ASP A 125 10.24 -13.05 3.22
CA ASP A 125 9.78 -11.84 3.93
C ASP A 125 8.51 -11.28 3.27
N LEU A 126 8.50 -11.19 1.95
CA LEU A 126 7.34 -10.73 1.18
C LEU A 126 6.15 -11.67 1.33
N TRP A 127 6.38 -12.98 1.29
CA TRP A 127 5.34 -13.97 1.52
C TRP A 127 4.73 -13.87 2.92
N ASN A 128 5.56 -13.79 3.95
CA ASN A 128 5.09 -13.64 5.34
C ASN A 128 4.28 -12.35 5.52
N LYS A 129 4.75 -11.25 4.93
CA LYS A 129 4.03 -9.97 4.96
C LYS A 129 2.70 -10.05 4.22
N LEU A 130 2.65 -10.78 3.11
CA LEU A 130 1.41 -11.02 2.36
C LEU A 130 0.38 -11.78 3.20
N ILE A 131 0.81 -12.83 3.92
CA ILE A 131 -0.08 -13.56 4.84
C ILE A 131 -0.58 -12.64 5.95
N GLU A 132 0.34 -11.91 6.62
CA GLU A 132 -0.01 -10.97 7.69
C GLU A 132 -1.06 -9.94 7.25
N LEU A 133 -0.85 -9.28 6.10
CA LEU A 133 -1.78 -8.27 5.59
C LEU A 133 -3.07 -8.89 5.06
N SER A 134 -3.03 -10.11 4.53
CA SER A 134 -4.23 -10.85 4.13
C SER A 134 -5.09 -11.20 5.33
N ASP A 135 -4.49 -11.64 6.43
CA ASP A 135 -5.20 -11.91 7.68
C ASP A 135 -5.85 -10.62 8.23
N LEU A 136 -5.13 -9.51 8.19
CA LEU A 136 -5.66 -8.21 8.60
C LEU A 136 -6.88 -7.81 7.75
N TYR A 137 -6.82 -8.06 6.45
CA TYR A 137 -7.91 -7.76 5.53
C TYR A 137 -9.09 -8.72 5.71
N ASP A 138 -8.82 -10.02 5.82
CA ASP A 138 -9.82 -11.08 5.94
C ASP A 138 -10.64 -11.00 7.23
N LEU A 139 -10.02 -10.63 8.35
CA LEU A 139 -10.71 -10.39 9.62
C LEU A 139 -11.88 -9.40 9.47
N ARG A 140 -11.81 -8.51 8.49
CA ARG A 140 -12.82 -7.48 8.24
C ARG A 140 -13.80 -7.84 7.15
N HIS A 141 -13.39 -8.66 6.20
CA HIS A 141 -14.17 -8.97 4.98
C HIS A 141 -14.64 -10.42 4.91
N GLY A 142 -14.26 -11.28 5.85
CA GLY A 142 -14.68 -12.67 5.92
C GLY A 142 -14.06 -13.56 4.82
N PHE A 143 -12.89 -13.18 4.30
CA PHE A 143 -12.11 -13.99 3.37
C PHE A 143 -11.03 -14.77 4.10
N SER A 144 -10.72 -15.97 3.62
CA SER A 144 -9.59 -16.74 4.14
C SER A 144 -8.26 -16.22 3.59
N SER A 145 -7.30 -15.89 4.45
CA SER A 145 -5.95 -15.48 4.05
C SER A 145 -5.25 -16.54 3.21
N SER A 146 -5.41 -17.81 3.54
CA SER A 146 -4.88 -18.92 2.74
C SER A 146 -5.44 -18.93 1.32
N SER A 147 -6.73 -18.65 1.15
CA SER A 147 -7.37 -18.54 -0.16
C SER A 147 -6.78 -17.39 -0.99
N ILE A 148 -6.51 -16.25 -0.38
CA ILE A 148 -5.84 -15.12 -1.06
C ILE A 148 -4.41 -15.50 -1.44
N ALA A 149 -3.66 -16.10 -0.51
CA ALA A 149 -2.29 -16.52 -0.73
C ALA A 149 -2.16 -17.56 -1.86
N GLU A 150 -3.00 -18.60 -1.84
CA GLU A 150 -3.04 -19.63 -2.88
C GLU A 150 -3.33 -19.03 -4.26
N LYS A 151 -4.23 -18.08 -4.33
CA LYS A 151 -4.61 -17.41 -5.57
C LYS A 151 -3.57 -16.41 -6.04
N VAL A 152 -2.78 -15.81 -5.15
CA VAL A 152 -1.59 -15.03 -5.52
C VAL A 152 -0.59 -15.91 -6.25
N GLU A 153 -0.28 -17.10 -5.72
CA GLU A 153 0.61 -18.06 -6.39
C GLU A 153 0.07 -18.51 -7.75
N ALA A 154 -1.25 -18.66 -7.86
CA ALA A 154 -1.92 -18.97 -9.13
C ALA A 154 -2.03 -17.77 -10.08
N GLY A 155 -1.57 -16.57 -9.69
CA GLY A 155 -1.60 -15.38 -10.53
C GLY A 155 -2.98 -14.71 -10.65
N PHE A 156 -3.96 -15.08 -9.81
CA PHE A 156 -5.32 -14.55 -9.82
C PHE A 156 -5.59 -13.46 -8.79
N TYR A 157 -4.57 -13.01 -8.10
CA TYR A 157 -4.70 -12.10 -6.99
C TYR A 157 -5.52 -10.84 -7.31
N GLY A 158 -5.20 -10.17 -8.43
CA GLY A 158 -5.90 -8.94 -8.84
C GLY A 158 -7.40 -9.13 -9.06
N THR A 159 -7.78 -10.23 -9.67
CA THR A 159 -9.18 -10.54 -9.97
C THR A 159 -9.98 -10.76 -8.69
N ILE A 160 -9.41 -11.49 -7.73
CA ILE A 160 -10.11 -11.87 -6.50
C ILE A 160 -10.37 -10.69 -5.59
N ILE A 161 -9.37 -9.83 -5.42
CA ILE A 161 -9.54 -8.65 -4.60
C ILE A 161 -10.57 -7.72 -5.24
N ARG A 162 -10.57 -7.60 -6.56
CA ARG A 162 -11.60 -6.86 -7.29
C ARG A 162 -12.99 -7.47 -7.10
N GLU A 163 -13.13 -8.77 -7.22
CA GLU A 163 -14.38 -9.47 -6.98
C GLU A 163 -14.87 -9.30 -5.54
N ALA A 164 -13.96 -9.35 -4.57
CA ALA A 164 -14.26 -9.08 -3.17
C ALA A 164 -14.80 -7.65 -2.98
N LEU A 165 -14.16 -6.65 -3.57
CA LEU A 165 -14.61 -5.26 -3.47
C LEU A 165 -15.96 -5.03 -4.14
N ILE A 166 -16.21 -5.67 -5.30
CA ILE A 166 -17.53 -5.63 -5.97
C ILE A 166 -18.59 -6.25 -5.05
N LYS A 167 -18.31 -7.41 -4.47
CA LYS A 167 -19.24 -8.10 -3.55
C LYS A 167 -19.56 -7.27 -2.32
N GLU A 168 -18.59 -6.51 -1.82
CA GLU A 168 -18.74 -5.60 -0.68
C GLU A 168 -19.36 -4.23 -1.05
N GLY A 169 -19.68 -4.03 -2.36
CA GLY A 169 -20.25 -2.76 -2.84
C GLY A 169 -19.31 -1.55 -2.71
N LYS A 170 -17.98 -1.80 -2.74
CA LYS A 170 -16.96 -0.76 -2.59
C LYS A 170 -16.45 -0.21 -3.92
N ILE A 171 -16.65 -0.96 -5.01
CA ILE A 171 -16.39 -0.53 -6.40
C ILE A 171 -17.47 -1.10 -7.32
#